data_aa8096975747c3ae4a689abfc5f9bb1b
#
_entry.id   aa8096975747c3ae4a689abfc5f9bb1b
#
_cell.length_a   1.000
_cell.length_b   1.000
_cell.length_c   1.000
_cell.angle_alpha   90.00
_cell.angle_beta   90.00
_cell.angle_gamma   90.00
#
_symmetry.space_group_name_H-M   'P 1'
#
loop_
_entity.id
_entity.type
_entity.pdbx_description
1 polymer ?
#
loop_
_entity_poly.entity_id
_entity_poly.type
_entity_poly.pdbx_seq_one_letter_code
_entity_poly.pdbx_strand_id
1 'polypeptide(L)'
;MGKFMSKKIFTPETQKAQEINEAESKIEKLSINDFAREIGLQPDEQGRITFGPEHIQLAYEYAEKFARDKHAQGIIIDGVASPGIIASLLHGAHPAEGYLTYIQKDSEGKTVKTEIKVLEPLPKGEGQGPEYLTWIKKETDEYTLVEFTLSSDFKTKDLEKVIPPEVNPAKPVIISGRGPLYLTQTIAAGYRHYKGIPGVGFYQPASKFGPVKTEIGISHHEELPLGLNFGEPTEIGSAKKKYEKQTAENLAKIQDGIKAGKVSSVEVSGKAIKIVLESGEKFILFVREVTKEE
;
A
#
# COMPACT_ATOMS: atom_id res chain seq x y z
N MET A 1 -7.28 -47.27 -46.47
CA MET A 1 -7.11 -45.82 -46.48
C MET A 1 -6.68 -45.40 -45.06
N GLY A 2 -5.39 -45.27 -44.83
CA GLY A 2 -4.81 -44.87 -43.52
C GLY A 2 -4.64 -43.35 -43.47
N LYS A 3 -5.27 -42.72 -42.49
CA LYS A 3 -5.05 -41.27 -42.20
C LYS A 3 -3.66 -41.13 -41.53
N PHE A 4 -2.72 -40.56 -42.23
CA PHE A 4 -1.47 -40.06 -41.65
C PHE A 4 -1.80 -38.88 -40.76
N MET A 5 -1.70 -39.05 -39.41
CA MET A 5 -1.63 -37.96 -38.49
C MET A 5 -0.25 -37.32 -38.58
N SER A 6 -0.16 -36.13 -39.15
CA SER A 6 1.06 -35.33 -39.14
C SER A 6 1.35 -34.86 -37.69
N LYS A 7 2.36 -35.48 -37.06
CA LYS A 7 2.92 -34.94 -35.82
C LYS A 7 3.64 -33.63 -36.16
N LYS A 8 3.13 -32.49 -35.67
CA LYS A 8 3.86 -31.23 -35.69
C LYS A 8 5.12 -31.41 -34.83
N ILE A 9 6.28 -31.50 -35.46
CA ILE A 9 7.57 -31.47 -34.80
C ILE A 9 7.88 -30.00 -34.52
N PHE A 10 7.83 -29.63 -33.24
CA PHE A 10 8.25 -28.28 -32.82
C PHE A 10 9.78 -28.28 -32.72
N THR A 11 10.41 -27.27 -33.30
CA THR A 11 11.86 -27.07 -33.11
C THR A 11 12.09 -26.53 -31.67
N PRO A 12 13.30 -26.77 -31.10
CA PRO A 12 13.64 -26.26 -29.75
C PRO A 12 13.47 -24.73 -29.61
N GLU A 13 13.63 -24.01 -30.71
CA GLU A 13 13.39 -22.55 -30.76
C GLU A 13 11.89 -22.19 -30.68
N THR A 14 11.01 -23.01 -31.30
CA THR A 14 9.56 -22.82 -31.21
C THR A 14 9.02 -23.22 -29.84
N GLN A 15 9.60 -24.22 -29.20
CA GLN A 15 9.27 -24.55 -27.81
C GLN A 15 9.74 -23.46 -26.84
N LYS A 16 10.95 -22.93 -27.01
CA LYS A 16 11.47 -21.83 -26.20
C LYS A 16 10.70 -20.52 -26.41
N ALA A 17 10.24 -20.25 -27.63
CA ALA A 17 9.36 -19.10 -27.94
C ALA A 17 7.93 -19.30 -27.38
N GLN A 18 7.42 -20.54 -27.30
CA GLN A 18 6.15 -20.84 -26.63
C GLN A 18 6.29 -20.79 -25.10
N GLU A 19 7.37 -21.29 -24.53
CA GLU A 19 7.67 -21.15 -23.09
C GLU A 19 7.89 -19.67 -22.69
N ILE A 20 8.47 -18.85 -23.58
CA ILE A 20 8.60 -17.40 -23.38
C ILE A 20 7.24 -16.70 -23.55
N ASN A 21 6.35 -17.16 -24.42
CA ASN A 21 4.98 -16.62 -24.55
C ASN A 21 4.01 -17.11 -23.48
N GLU A 22 4.22 -18.29 -22.89
CA GLU A 22 3.47 -18.77 -21.71
C GLU A 22 3.97 -18.15 -20.41
N ALA A 23 5.16 -17.53 -20.43
CA ALA A 23 5.67 -16.61 -19.41
C ALA A 23 5.22 -15.16 -19.67
N GLU A 24 4.14 -14.91 -20.44
CA GLU A 24 3.44 -13.63 -20.39
C GLU A 24 3.12 -13.34 -18.92
N SER A 25 3.71 -12.28 -18.41
CA SER A 25 3.70 -11.89 -17.02
C SER A 25 2.28 -12.01 -16.46
N LYS A 26 2.08 -12.97 -15.54
CA LYS A 26 0.77 -13.22 -14.95
C LYS A 26 0.37 -12.03 -14.10
N ILE A 27 -0.31 -11.08 -14.73
CA ILE A 27 -0.82 -9.87 -14.08
C ILE A 27 -2.20 -10.19 -13.51
N GLU A 28 -2.33 -10.08 -12.20
CA GLU A 28 -3.56 -10.35 -11.48
C GLU A 28 -4.20 -9.06 -10.99
N LYS A 29 -5.53 -9.04 -10.93
CA LYS A 29 -6.28 -7.87 -10.49
C LYS A 29 -6.73 -8.01 -9.03
N LEU A 30 -6.28 -7.09 -8.19
CA LEU A 30 -6.65 -6.97 -6.79
C LEU A 30 -7.66 -5.83 -6.64
N SER A 31 -8.90 -6.18 -6.30
CA SER A 31 -9.97 -5.21 -6.08
C SER A 31 -9.94 -4.67 -4.65
N ILE A 32 -9.98 -3.35 -4.49
CA ILE A 32 -10.14 -2.70 -3.19
C ILE A 32 -11.43 -3.13 -2.50
N ASN A 33 -12.51 -3.36 -3.27
CA ASN A 33 -13.78 -3.81 -2.71
C ASN A 33 -13.70 -5.25 -2.19
N ASP A 34 -12.94 -6.13 -2.86
CA ASP A 34 -12.75 -7.50 -2.39
C ASP A 34 -11.90 -7.54 -1.13
N PHE A 35 -10.82 -6.76 -1.08
CA PHE A 35 -10.03 -6.54 0.12
C PHE A 35 -10.91 -6.04 1.29
N ALA A 36 -11.69 -4.99 1.07
CA ALA A 36 -12.58 -4.45 2.11
C ALA A 36 -13.55 -5.49 2.65
N ARG A 37 -14.14 -6.31 1.76
CA ARG A 37 -15.06 -7.40 2.13
C ARG A 37 -14.36 -8.48 2.95
N GLU A 38 -13.14 -8.86 2.56
CA GLU A 38 -12.33 -9.86 3.28
C GLU A 38 -12.06 -9.42 4.72
N ILE A 39 -11.81 -8.12 4.95
CA ILE A 39 -11.57 -7.57 6.28
C ILE A 39 -12.86 -7.13 7.01
N GLY A 40 -14.04 -7.44 6.43
CA GLY A 40 -15.33 -7.18 7.04
C GLY A 40 -15.84 -5.74 6.99
N LEU A 41 -15.27 -4.89 6.11
CA LEU A 41 -15.76 -3.55 5.87
C LEU A 41 -16.94 -3.57 4.88
N GLN A 42 -17.92 -2.72 5.15
CA GLN A 42 -19.07 -2.50 4.27
C GLN A 42 -19.07 -1.07 3.73
N PRO A 43 -19.53 -0.87 2.49
CA PRO A 43 -19.77 0.47 1.97
C PRO A 43 -20.80 1.23 2.82
N ASP A 44 -20.63 2.53 2.93
CA ASP A 44 -21.64 3.42 3.50
C ASP A 44 -22.85 3.60 2.54
N GLU A 45 -23.84 4.40 2.94
CA GLU A 45 -25.06 4.68 2.13
C GLU A 45 -24.75 5.31 0.78
N GLN A 46 -23.55 5.92 0.62
CA GLN A 46 -23.06 6.47 -0.64
C GLN A 46 -22.14 5.52 -1.42
N GLY A 47 -22.03 4.27 -0.96
CA GLY A 47 -21.18 3.25 -1.59
C GLY A 47 -19.68 3.44 -1.35
N ARG A 48 -19.25 4.26 -0.36
CA ARG A 48 -17.86 4.52 -0.03
C ARG A 48 -17.38 3.61 1.08
N ILE A 49 -16.16 3.13 0.97
CA ILE A 49 -15.49 2.33 1.98
C ILE A 49 -14.47 3.22 2.70
N THR A 50 -14.57 3.28 4.02
CA THR A 50 -13.63 4.05 4.86
C THR A 50 -12.62 3.11 5.49
N PHE A 51 -11.35 3.31 5.18
CA PHE A 51 -10.23 2.60 5.78
C PHE A 51 -9.62 3.42 6.91
N GLY A 52 -9.43 2.80 8.07
CA GLY A 52 -8.66 3.36 9.16
C GLY A 52 -7.18 2.94 9.09
N PRO A 53 -6.33 3.49 9.96
CA PRO A 53 -4.91 3.15 10.04
C PRO A 53 -4.66 1.67 10.34
N GLU A 54 -5.54 1.05 11.12
CA GLU A 54 -5.52 -0.37 11.46
C GLU A 54 -5.65 -1.30 10.24
N HIS A 55 -6.21 -0.82 9.14
CA HIS A 55 -6.37 -1.59 7.92
C HIS A 55 -5.11 -1.59 7.03
N ILE A 56 -4.12 -0.74 7.30
CA ILE A 56 -2.88 -0.65 6.51
C ILE A 56 -2.06 -1.94 6.65
N GLN A 57 -1.92 -2.48 7.86
CA GLN A 57 -1.25 -3.76 8.07
C GLN A 57 -2.01 -4.91 7.39
N LEU A 58 -3.34 -4.92 7.48
CA LEU A 58 -4.18 -5.90 6.81
C LEU A 58 -4.04 -5.84 5.28
N ALA A 59 -3.90 -4.65 4.72
CA ALA A 59 -3.67 -4.46 3.30
C ALA A 59 -2.35 -5.11 2.84
N TYR A 60 -1.27 -4.92 3.61
CA TYR A 60 0.00 -5.58 3.35
C TYR A 60 -0.12 -7.11 3.33
N GLU A 61 -0.70 -7.69 4.38
CA GLU A 61 -0.83 -9.14 4.53
C GLU A 61 -1.76 -9.76 3.47
N TYR A 62 -2.85 -9.06 3.14
CA TYR A 62 -3.77 -9.47 2.09
C TYR A 62 -3.06 -9.52 0.74
N ALA A 63 -2.30 -8.48 0.38
CA ALA A 63 -1.61 -8.43 -0.90
C ALA A 63 -0.46 -9.44 -0.99
N GLU A 64 0.30 -9.66 0.10
CA GLU A 64 1.32 -10.70 0.18
C GLU A 64 0.72 -12.08 -0.08
N LYS A 65 -0.35 -12.42 0.61
CA LYS A 65 -1.08 -13.67 0.43
C LYS A 65 -1.62 -13.79 -1.00
N PHE A 66 -2.28 -12.74 -1.49
CA PHE A 66 -2.87 -12.71 -2.83
C PHE A 66 -1.79 -12.96 -3.92
N ALA A 67 -0.68 -12.22 -3.86
CA ALA A 67 0.42 -12.35 -4.82
C ALA A 67 1.02 -13.76 -4.81
N ARG A 68 1.24 -14.32 -3.63
CA ARG A 68 1.77 -15.68 -3.44
C ARG A 68 0.81 -16.74 -3.96
N ASP A 69 -0.46 -16.70 -3.56
CA ASP A 69 -1.45 -17.72 -3.91
C ASP A 69 -1.76 -17.72 -5.42
N LYS A 70 -1.65 -16.57 -6.05
CA LYS A 70 -1.83 -16.39 -7.49
C LYS A 70 -0.55 -16.57 -8.30
N HIS A 71 0.61 -16.67 -7.65
CA HIS A 71 1.92 -16.63 -8.34
C HIS A 71 2.02 -15.42 -9.27
N ALA A 72 1.57 -14.25 -8.80
CA ALA A 72 1.47 -13.05 -9.60
C ALA A 72 2.85 -12.45 -9.87
N GLN A 73 3.11 -12.09 -11.12
CA GLN A 73 4.29 -11.32 -11.54
C GLN A 73 3.98 -9.82 -11.60
N GLY A 74 2.69 -9.47 -11.71
CA GLY A 74 2.20 -8.11 -11.63
C GLY A 74 0.83 -8.06 -10.96
N ILE A 75 0.53 -6.94 -10.29
CA ILE A 75 -0.75 -6.70 -9.62
C ILE A 75 -1.33 -5.36 -10.02
N ILE A 76 -2.56 -5.38 -10.51
CA ILE A 76 -3.35 -4.19 -10.77
C ILE A 76 -4.23 -3.92 -9.56
N ILE A 77 -3.98 -2.82 -8.86
CA ILE A 77 -4.88 -2.35 -7.81
C ILE A 77 -6.07 -1.63 -8.45
N ASP A 78 -7.25 -2.21 -8.29
CA ASP A 78 -8.49 -1.68 -8.87
C ASP A 78 -9.41 -1.11 -7.78
N GLY A 79 -9.59 0.20 -7.82
CA GLY A 79 -10.41 0.96 -6.88
C GLY A 79 -9.66 2.13 -6.26
N VAL A 80 -10.29 2.76 -5.28
CA VAL A 80 -9.78 3.97 -4.61
C VAL A 80 -9.67 3.72 -3.12
N ALA A 81 -8.50 4.03 -2.56
CA ALA A 81 -8.24 4.02 -1.13
C ALA A 81 -7.24 5.14 -0.77
N SER A 82 -6.92 5.29 0.52
CA SER A 82 -5.88 6.22 0.94
C SER A 82 -4.51 5.84 0.36
N PRO A 83 -3.59 6.82 0.17
CA PRO A 83 -2.24 6.52 -0.29
C PRO A 83 -1.53 5.47 0.56
N GLY A 84 -1.75 5.44 1.88
CA GLY A 84 -1.18 4.45 2.79
C GLY A 84 -1.67 3.03 2.51
N ILE A 85 -2.97 2.83 2.31
CA ILE A 85 -3.56 1.53 1.94
C ILE A 85 -2.99 1.05 0.60
N ILE A 86 -2.99 1.91 -0.43
CA ILE A 86 -2.47 1.55 -1.76
C ILE A 86 -0.98 1.19 -1.69
N ALA A 87 -0.17 2.00 -0.99
CA ALA A 87 1.26 1.73 -0.83
C ALA A 87 1.51 0.41 -0.10
N SER A 88 0.70 0.10 0.91
CA SER A 88 0.80 -1.15 1.68
C SER A 88 0.42 -2.37 0.83
N LEU A 89 -0.63 -2.27 0.00
CA LEU A 89 -0.98 -3.32 -0.96
C LEU A 89 0.16 -3.56 -1.98
N LEU A 90 0.72 -2.49 -2.55
CA LEU A 90 1.84 -2.59 -3.49
C LEU A 90 3.10 -3.14 -2.83
N HIS A 91 3.35 -2.78 -1.56
CA HIS A 91 4.50 -3.27 -0.81
C HIS A 91 4.35 -4.75 -0.42
N GLY A 92 3.18 -5.17 0.05
CA GLY A 92 2.90 -6.57 0.37
C GLY A 92 2.96 -7.49 -0.85
N ALA A 93 2.58 -6.98 -2.03
CA ALA A 93 2.66 -7.73 -3.27
C ALA A 93 4.07 -7.84 -3.86
N HIS A 94 5.04 -7.03 -3.40
CA HIS A 94 6.41 -7.06 -3.91
C HIS A 94 7.04 -8.47 -3.75
N PRO A 95 7.76 -9.02 -4.76
CA PRO A 95 8.35 -8.34 -5.92
C PRO A 95 7.46 -8.24 -7.18
N ALA A 96 6.16 -8.54 -7.11
CA ALA A 96 5.28 -8.36 -8.26
C ALA A 96 5.24 -6.88 -8.69
N GLU A 97 5.20 -6.65 -10.00
CA GLU A 97 5.08 -5.28 -10.55
C GLU A 97 3.74 -4.65 -10.16
N GLY A 98 3.76 -3.40 -9.74
CA GLY A 98 2.56 -2.66 -9.32
C GLY A 98 1.94 -1.86 -10.46
N TYR A 99 0.62 -1.94 -10.59
CA TYR A 99 -0.18 -1.12 -11.50
C TYR A 99 -1.37 -0.54 -10.74
N LEU A 100 -1.81 0.66 -11.14
CA LEU A 100 -3.01 1.29 -10.61
C LEU A 100 -4.02 1.51 -11.72
N THR A 101 -5.28 1.25 -11.42
CA THR A 101 -6.36 1.66 -12.29
C THR A 101 -6.60 3.17 -12.13
N TYR A 102 -6.56 3.88 -13.24
CA TYR A 102 -6.86 5.30 -13.33
C TYR A 102 -8.06 5.54 -14.23
N ILE A 103 -8.99 6.34 -13.75
CA ILE A 103 -10.22 6.68 -14.48
C ILE A 103 -10.11 8.13 -14.93
N GLN A 104 -10.17 8.36 -16.23
CA GLN A 104 -10.14 9.70 -16.83
C GLN A 104 -11.24 9.85 -17.86
N LYS A 105 -11.52 11.10 -18.24
CA LYS A 105 -12.36 11.38 -19.41
C LYS A 105 -11.48 11.58 -20.63
N ASP A 106 -11.86 10.98 -21.74
CA ASP A 106 -11.22 11.25 -23.03
C ASP A 106 -11.67 12.61 -23.61
N SER A 107 -11.20 12.92 -24.82
CA SER A 107 -11.54 14.15 -25.54
C SER A 107 -13.03 14.27 -25.87
N GLU A 108 -13.77 13.17 -25.86
CA GLU A 108 -15.21 13.11 -26.15
C GLU A 108 -16.04 13.12 -24.83
N GLY A 109 -15.38 13.22 -23.67
CA GLY A 109 -16.03 13.20 -22.34
C GLY A 109 -16.42 11.80 -21.86
N LYS A 110 -16.06 10.74 -22.61
CA LYS A 110 -16.31 9.36 -22.23
C LYS A 110 -15.32 8.91 -21.16
N THR A 111 -15.83 8.18 -20.17
CA THR A 111 -14.98 7.60 -19.12
C THR A 111 -14.12 6.48 -19.68
N VAL A 112 -12.81 6.63 -19.57
CA VAL A 112 -11.80 5.63 -19.95
C VAL A 112 -11.07 5.16 -18.70
N LYS A 113 -10.93 3.84 -18.59
CA LYS A 113 -10.17 3.18 -17.53
C LYS A 113 -8.82 2.77 -18.11
N THR A 114 -7.74 3.26 -17.48
CA THR A 114 -6.37 3.00 -17.93
C THR A 114 -5.58 2.39 -16.75
N GLU A 115 -4.74 1.43 -17.05
CA GLU A 115 -3.82 0.84 -16.09
C GLU A 115 -2.46 1.53 -16.21
N ILE A 116 -1.97 2.07 -15.11
CA ILE A 116 -0.73 2.83 -15.05
C ILE A 116 0.26 2.07 -14.20
N LYS A 117 1.40 1.69 -14.78
CA LYS A 117 2.51 1.06 -14.05
C LYS A 117 3.07 2.03 -13.02
N VAL A 118 3.23 1.56 -11.80
CA VAL A 118 3.97 2.26 -10.74
C VAL A 118 5.46 2.04 -11.00
N LEU A 119 6.17 3.11 -11.30
CA LEU A 119 7.61 3.06 -11.52
C LEU A 119 8.35 3.10 -10.16
N GLU A 120 9.60 2.66 -10.16
CA GLU A 120 10.48 2.67 -8.99
C GLU A 120 11.75 3.49 -9.28
N PRO A 121 11.61 4.82 -9.46
CA PRO A 121 12.75 5.67 -9.80
C PRO A 121 13.70 5.78 -8.60
N LEU A 122 14.98 5.56 -8.85
CA LEU A 122 15.99 5.74 -7.80
C LEU A 122 16.13 7.24 -7.45
N PRO A 123 15.99 7.62 -6.17
CA PRO A 123 16.19 9.00 -5.71
C PRO A 123 17.57 9.52 -6.07
N LYS A 124 17.65 10.79 -6.55
CA LYS A 124 18.90 11.39 -7.00
C LYS A 124 18.93 12.90 -6.78
N GLY A 125 19.99 13.39 -6.14
CA GLY A 125 20.26 14.83 -5.95
C GLY A 125 19.07 15.56 -5.32
N GLU A 126 18.67 16.67 -5.90
CA GLU A 126 17.52 17.48 -5.44
C GLU A 126 16.18 17.04 -6.05
N GLY A 127 16.17 15.92 -6.79
CA GLY A 127 15.02 15.42 -7.54
C GLY A 127 14.90 16.03 -8.93
N GLN A 128 14.20 15.32 -9.82
CA GLN A 128 13.94 15.75 -11.19
C GLN A 128 12.48 15.47 -11.57
N GLY A 129 12.00 16.14 -12.60
CA GLY A 129 10.64 15.93 -13.12
C GLY A 129 10.35 16.86 -14.30
N PRO A 130 9.11 16.83 -14.83
CA PRO A 130 8.70 17.83 -15.80
C PRO A 130 8.72 19.23 -15.19
N GLU A 131 8.83 20.27 -16.01
CA GLU A 131 8.99 21.67 -15.59
C GLU A 131 7.90 22.15 -14.60
N TYR A 132 6.73 21.56 -14.65
CA TYR A 132 5.61 21.89 -13.78
C TYR A 132 5.57 21.12 -12.45
N LEU A 133 6.56 20.23 -12.20
CA LEU A 133 6.77 19.54 -10.94
C LEU A 133 7.95 20.17 -10.20
N THR A 134 7.73 20.61 -8.97
CA THR A 134 8.77 21.13 -8.10
C THR A 134 8.84 20.32 -6.80
N TRP A 135 10.04 20.24 -6.24
CA TRP A 135 10.35 19.52 -5.02
C TRP A 135 10.72 20.46 -3.88
N ILE A 136 10.24 20.14 -2.69
CA ILE A 136 10.68 20.75 -1.44
C ILE A 136 11.09 19.63 -0.50
N LYS A 137 12.31 19.68 0.00
CA LYS A 137 12.84 18.74 0.97
C LYS A 137 13.10 19.45 2.29
N LYS A 138 12.54 18.93 3.38
CA LYS A 138 12.78 19.42 4.75
C LYS A 138 13.21 18.25 5.61
N GLU A 139 14.40 18.33 6.17
CA GLU A 139 14.92 17.34 7.08
C GLU A 139 14.72 17.79 8.52
N THR A 140 14.21 16.88 9.36
CA THR A 140 14.06 17.04 10.80
C THR A 140 14.93 16.00 11.52
N ASP A 141 14.94 15.99 12.85
CA ASP A 141 15.66 14.96 13.59
C ASP A 141 15.02 13.57 13.44
N GLU A 142 13.71 13.49 13.19
CA GLU A 142 12.95 12.24 13.20
C GLU A 142 12.58 11.72 11.80
N TYR A 143 12.49 12.59 10.77
CA TYR A 143 12.05 12.21 9.41
C TYR A 143 12.57 13.19 8.35
N THR A 144 12.47 12.79 7.10
CA THR A 144 12.60 13.70 5.96
C THR A 144 11.24 13.92 5.31
N LEU A 145 10.74 15.17 5.27
CA LEU A 145 9.55 15.53 4.50
C LEU A 145 9.96 15.80 3.05
N VAL A 146 9.36 15.09 2.14
CA VAL A 146 9.45 15.31 0.69
C VAL A 146 8.11 15.79 0.19
N GLU A 147 8.04 17.06 -0.15
CA GLU A 147 6.83 17.69 -0.68
C GLU A 147 6.99 17.93 -2.17
N PHE A 148 5.96 17.63 -2.95
CA PHE A 148 5.90 17.99 -4.35
C PHE A 148 4.71 18.92 -4.63
N THR A 149 4.91 19.85 -5.57
CA THR A 149 3.85 20.73 -6.06
C THR A 149 3.78 20.67 -7.57
N LEU A 150 2.56 20.76 -8.09
CA LEU A 150 2.27 20.78 -9.51
C LEU A 150 1.67 22.14 -9.88
N SER A 151 2.28 22.83 -10.85
CA SER A 151 1.73 24.08 -11.41
C SER A 151 0.71 23.83 -12.54
N SER A 152 0.58 22.59 -13.01
CA SER A 152 -0.43 22.14 -13.97
C SER A 152 -0.76 20.66 -13.77
N ASP A 153 -1.75 20.15 -14.50
CA ASP A 153 -2.14 18.74 -14.45
C ASP A 153 -0.99 17.82 -14.85
N PHE A 154 -0.76 16.81 -14.02
CA PHE A 154 0.30 15.83 -14.27
C PHE A 154 -0.12 14.86 -15.39
N LYS A 155 0.74 14.71 -16.39
CA LYS A 155 0.51 13.81 -17.53
C LYS A 155 1.18 12.46 -17.30
N THR A 156 0.46 11.38 -17.53
CA THR A 156 0.98 10.00 -17.36
C THR A 156 2.27 9.73 -18.13
N LYS A 157 2.41 10.28 -19.33
CA LYS A 157 3.63 10.18 -20.15
C LYS A 157 4.88 10.80 -19.54
N ASP A 158 4.71 11.68 -18.55
CA ASP A 158 5.81 12.34 -17.86
C ASP A 158 6.25 11.58 -16.60
N LEU A 159 5.61 10.45 -16.29
CA LEU A 159 5.92 9.67 -15.10
C LEU A 159 7.37 9.15 -15.10
N GLU A 160 7.90 8.78 -16.27
CA GLU A 160 9.29 8.32 -16.43
C GLU A 160 10.34 9.41 -16.16
N LYS A 161 9.93 10.69 -16.17
CA LYS A 161 10.82 11.83 -15.85
C LYS A 161 10.90 12.10 -14.36
N VAL A 162 10.05 11.45 -13.56
CA VAL A 162 9.98 11.68 -12.12
C VAL A 162 11.11 10.93 -11.44
N ILE A 163 12.01 11.67 -10.81
CA ILE A 163 13.10 11.16 -9.96
C ILE A 163 13.00 11.88 -8.62
N PRO A 164 12.64 11.20 -7.53
CA PRO A 164 12.56 11.83 -6.22
C PRO A 164 13.91 12.35 -5.72
N PRO A 165 13.97 13.36 -4.83
CA PRO A 165 15.21 13.83 -4.26
C PRO A 165 15.87 12.79 -3.34
N GLU A 166 17.18 12.84 -3.21
CA GLU A 166 17.90 12.05 -2.21
C GLU A 166 17.54 12.49 -0.79
N VAL A 167 17.46 11.52 0.11
CA VAL A 167 17.10 11.71 1.52
C VAL A 167 18.11 11.01 2.43
N ASN A 168 18.09 11.37 3.72
CA ASN A 168 18.86 10.66 4.72
C ASN A 168 18.28 9.25 4.92
N PRO A 169 19.03 8.18 4.62
CA PRO A 169 18.52 6.81 4.70
C PRO A 169 18.28 6.33 6.14
N ALA A 170 18.80 7.03 7.16
CA ALA A 170 18.57 6.68 8.56
C ALA A 170 17.19 7.11 9.08
N LYS A 171 16.42 7.86 8.27
CA LYS A 171 15.13 8.44 8.67
C LYS A 171 14.00 7.99 7.78
N PRO A 172 12.77 7.83 8.29
CA PRO A 172 11.61 7.62 7.44
C PRO A 172 11.35 8.83 6.55
N VAL A 173 10.75 8.59 5.39
CA VAL A 173 10.34 9.63 4.45
C VAL A 173 8.85 9.87 4.57
N ILE A 174 8.44 11.11 4.71
CA ILE A 174 7.04 11.53 4.67
C ILE A 174 6.80 12.24 3.34
N ILE A 175 5.89 11.70 2.55
CA ILE A 175 5.52 12.27 1.25
C ILE A 175 4.30 13.18 1.44
N SER A 176 4.40 14.39 0.91
CA SER A 176 3.33 15.39 0.85
C SER A 176 3.18 15.92 -0.57
N GLY A 177 1.96 16.27 -0.94
CA GLY A 177 1.69 16.92 -2.22
C GLY A 177 0.29 16.58 -2.75
N ARG A 178 -0.21 17.47 -3.62
CA ARG A 178 -1.47 17.26 -4.32
C ARG A 178 -1.20 16.83 -5.74
N GLY A 179 -1.57 15.61 -6.07
CA GLY A 179 -1.40 15.05 -7.40
C GLY A 179 -2.17 13.74 -7.58
N PRO A 180 -2.11 13.15 -8.76
CA PRO A 180 -2.75 11.87 -8.99
C PRO A 180 -2.05 10.77 -8.17
N LEU A 181 -2.85 9.79 -7.73
CA LEU A 181 -2.39 8.71 -6.85
C LEU A 181 -1.19 7.94 -7.44
N TYR A 182 -1.17 7.69 -8.74
CA TYR A 182 -0.07 6.99 -9.41
C TYR A 182 1.27 7.74 -9.32
N LEU A 183 1.26 9.07 -9.30
CA LEU A 183 2.47 9.88 -9.06
C LEU A 183 2.96 9.69 -7.62
N THR A 184 2.06 9.81 -6.64
CA THR A 184 2.39 9.60 -5.23
C THR A 184 2.95 8.19 -4.99
N GLN A 185 2.36 7.18 -5.61
CA GLN A 185 2.82 5.78 -5.46
C GLN A 185 4.17 5.53 -6.16
N THR A 186 4.42 6.17 -7.31
CA THR A 186 5.74 6.12 -7.97
C THR A 186 6.83 6.76 -7.11
N ILE A 187 6.54 7.89 -6.46
CA ILE A 187 7.47 8.52 -5.50
C ILE A 187 7.73 7.58 -4.32
N ALA A 188 6.68 7.00 -3.74
CA ALA A 188 6.79 6.07 -2.63
C ALA A 188 7.59 4.81 -2.99
N ALA A 189 7.34 4.25 -4.17
CA ALA A 189 8.05 3.07 -4.65
C ALA A 189 9.56 3.36 -4.85
N GLY A 190 9.92 4.57 -5.29
CA GLY A 190 11.32 4.99 -5.38
C GLY A 190 12.04 5.00 -4.04
N TYR A 191 11.33 5.27 -2.95
CA TYR A 191 11.90 5.23 -1.60
C TYR A 191 11.82 3.85 -0.95
N ARG A 192 10.93 2.97 -1.38
CA ARG A 192 10.62 1.69 -0.72
C ARG A 192 11.84 0.89 -0.28
N HIS A 193 12.87 0.84 -1.12
CA HIS A 193 14.13 0.11 -0.82
C HIS A 193 15.36 1.03 -0.91
N TYR A 194 15.16 2.35 -0.90
CA TYR A 194 16.26 3.28 -1.05
C TYR A 194 17.19 3.23 0.18
N LYS A 195 18.40 2.65 -0.02
CA LYS A 195 19.46 2.61 1.00
C LYS A 195 18.99 2.13 2.40
N GLY A 196 17.92 1.34 2.48
CA GLY A 196 17.42 0.78 3.74
C GLY A 196 16.68 1.77 4.64
N ILE A 197 16.00 2.77 4.09
CA ILE A 197 15.17 3.69 4.90
C ILE A 197 14.19 2.92 5.78
N PRO A 198 13.85 3.43 6.99
CA PRO A 198 12.94 2.73 7.92
C PRO A 198 11.53 2.56 7.39
N GLY A 199 11.05 3.49 6.55
CA GLY A 199 9.72 3.42 5.97
C GLY A 199 9.29 4.69 5.25
N VAL A 200 8.09 4.63 4.66
CA VAL A 200 7.46 5.73 3.94
C VAL A 200 6.08 6.02 4.50
N GLY A 201 5.82 7.27 4.84
CA GLY A 201 4.53 7.77 5.27
C GLY A 201 3.94 8.78 4.28
N PHE A 202 2.65 9.04 4.43
CA PHE A 202 1.87 9.93 3.58
C PHE A 202 1.18 11.00 4.42
N TYR A 203 1.54 12.25 4.20
CA TYR A 203 0.87 13.39 4.82
C TYR A 203 -0.38 13.77 4.02
N GLN A 204 -1.50 13.85 4.70
CA GLN A 204 -2.77 14.25 4.15
C GLN A 204 -3.27 15.48 4.93
N PRO A 205 -3.31 16.66 4.30
CA PRO A 205 -3.83 17.86 4.94
C PRO A 205 -5.31 17.73 5.23
N ALA A 206 -5.80 18.51 6.18
CA ALA A 206 -7.22 18.56 6.49
C ALA A 206 -8.05 18.84 5.23
N SER A 207 -9.14 18.11 5.08
CA SER A 207 -10.06 18.24 3.96
C SER A 207 -11.50 17.99 4.42
N LYS A 208 -12.46 18.16 3.52
CA LYS A 208 -13.86 17.76 3.78
C LYS A 208 -14.05 16.26 4.07
N PHE A 209 -13.03 15.44 3.82
CA PHE A 209 -13.07 13.99 4.03
C PHE A 209 -12.40 13.54 5.33
N GLY A 210 -11.79 14.46 6.09
CA GLY A 210 -11.17 14.13 7.37
C GLY A 210 -10.19 15.18 7.87
N PRO A 211 -9.72 15.01 9.13
CA PRO A 211 -8.70 15.87 9.73
C PRO A 211 -7.33 15.64 9.08
N VAL A 212 -6.39 16.51 9.44
CA VAL A 212 -4.96 16.30 9.15
C VAL A 212 -4.52 14.94 9.68
N LYS A 213 -3.81 14.19 8.84
CA LYS A 213 -3.20 12.92 9.23
C LYS A 213 -1.92 12.64 8.45
N THR A 214 -1.02 11.94 9.10
CA THR A 214 0.12 11.28 8.46
C THR A 214 0.05 9.79 8.80
N GLU A 215 0.10 8.93 7.80
CA GLU A 215 -0.01 7.48 7.99
C GLU A 215 1.17 6.76 7.33
N ILE A 216 1.78 5.81 8.06
CA ILE A 216 2.88 4.99 7.54
C ILE A 216 2.30 3.86 6.70
N GLY A 217 2.58 3.88 5.40
CA GLY A 217 2.11 2.89 4.43
C GLY A 217 3.14 1.85 4.02
N ILE A 218 4.45 2.14 4.22
CA ILE A 218 5.57 1.22 3.97
C ILE A 218 6.46 1.23 5.20
N SER A 219 6.83 0.07 5.71
CA SER A 219 7.71 -0.05 6.87
C SER A 219 8.64 -1.25 6.75
N HIS A 220 9.89 -1.05 7.12
CA HIS A 220 10.93 -2.06 7.22
C HIS A 220 11.46 -2.25 8.65
N HIS A 221 10.96 -1.45 9.60
CA HIS A 221 11.39 -1.47 10.97
C HIS A 221 10.21 -1.64 11.92
N GLU A 222 10.39 -2.49 12.93
CA GLU A 222 9.36 -2.71 13.97
C GLU A 222 9.00 -1.45 14.74
N GLU A 223 9.97 -0.56 14.90
CA GLU A 223 9.77 0.71 15.57
C GLU A 223 8.92 1.72 14.79
N LEU A 224 8.66 1.46 13.51
CA LEU A 224 7.80 2.28 12.66
C LEU A 224 6.66 1.41 12.11
N PRO A 225 5.67 1.02 12.92
CA PRO A 225 4.64 0.07 12.50
C PRO A 225 3.79 0.62 11.35
N LEU A 226 3.39 -0.27 10.44
CA LEU A 226 2.40 0.04 9.43
C LEU A 226 1.10 0.54 10.08
N GLY A 227 0.51 1.58 9.51
CA GLY A 227 -0.68 2.21 10.06
C GLY A 227 -0.42 3.13 11.26
N LEU A 228 0.84 3.35 11.67
CA LEU A 228 1.13 4.43 12.61
C LEU A 228 0.57 5.73 12.05
N ASN A 229 -0.39 6.30 12.77
CA ASN A 229 -1.09 7.51 12.37
C ASN A 229 -0.88 8.62 13.38
N PHE A 230 -0.48 9.77 12.91
CA PHE A 230 -0.30 11.01 13.67
C PHE A 230 -0.81 12.19 12.85
N GLY A 231 -1.00 13.33 13.49
CA GLY A 231 -1.49 14.55 12.83
C GLY A 231 -0.44 15.19 11.93
N GLU A 232 0.09 16.32 12.36
CA GLU A 232 1.19 16.98 11.65
C GLU A 232 2.47 16.12 11.70
N PRO A 233 3.33 16.15 10.66
CA PRO A 233 4.57 15.40 10.64
C PRO A 233 5.51 15.69 11.80
N THR A 234 5.39 16.85 12.44
CA THR A 234 6.16 17.25 13.64
C THR A 234 5.86 16.43 14.89
N GLU A 235 4.84 15.58 14.86
CA GLU A 235 4.33 14.86 16.03
C GLU A 235 4.72 13.35 16.07
N ILE A 236 5.65 12.90 15.21
CA ILE A 236 6.01 11.46 15.09
C ILE A 236 6.36 10.85 16.46
N GLY A 237 7.24 11.48 17.24
CA GLY A 237 7.66 10.93 18.54
C GLY A 237 6.53 10.88 19.56
N SER A 238 5.65 11.88 19.59
CA SER A 238 4.46 11.88 20.45
C SER A 238 3.41 10.90 19.97
N ALA A 239 3.25 10.74 18.67
CA ALA A 239 2.32 9.77 18.09
C ALA A 239 2.76 8.34 18.36
N LYS A 240 4.05 8.04 18.27
CA LYS A 240 4.60 6.73 18.61
C LYS A 240 4.28 6.35 20.06
N LYS A 241 4.54 7.26 21.01
CA LYS A 241 4.17 7.06 22.43
C LYS A 241 2.66 6.88 22.61
N LYS A 242 1.84 7.66 21.89
CA LYS A 242 0.39 7.55 21.94
C LYS A 242 -0.09 6.22 21.37
N TYR A 243 0.52 5.75 20.29
CA TYR A 243 0.23 4.45 19.68
C TYR A 243 0.58 3.29 20.63
N GLU A 244 1.77 3.32 21.23
CA GLU A 244 2.21 2.33 22.22
C GLU A 244 1.26 2.30 23.42
N LYS A 245 0.89 3.47 23.95
CA LYS A 245 -0.08 3.59 25.04
C LYS A 245 -1.45 3.04 24.65
N GLN A 246 -1.97 3.41 23.46
CA GLN A 246 -3.27 2.92 22.97
C GLN A 246 -3.26 1.41 22.76
N THR A 247 -2.16 0.86 22.25
CA THR A 247 -1.97 -0.59 22.09
C THR A 247 -2.01 -1.29 23.44
N ALA A 248 -1.30 -0.77 24.45
CA ALA A 248 -1.32 -1.31 25.80
C ALA A 248 -2.71 -1.23 26.44
N GLU A 249 -3.43 -0.12 26.27
CA GLU A 249 -4.81 0.03 26.74
C GLU A 249 -5.77 -0.95 26.06
N ASN A 250 -5.63 -1.16 24.74
CA ASN A 250 -6.44 -2.12 24.00
C ASN A 250 -6.16 -3.56 24.45
N LEU A 251 -4.90 -3.92 24.66
CA LEU A 251 -4.53 -5.23 25.20
C LEU A 251 -5.11 -5.47 26.59
N ALA A 252 -5.06 -4.47 27.48
CA ALA A 252 -5.67 -4.55 28.81
C ALA A 252 -7.19 -4.79 28.73
N LYS A 253 -7.91 -4.04 27.90
CA LYS A 253 -9.36 -4.23 27.69
C LYS A 253 -9.69 -5.64 27.19
N ILE A 254 -8.89 -6.16 26.23
CA ILE A 254 -9.06 -7.52 25.72
C ILE A 254 -8.85 -8.54 26.84
N GLN A 255 -7.77 -8.42 27.62
CA GLN A 255 -7.49 -9.31 28.76
C GLN A 255 -8.61 -9.29 29.79
N ASP A 256 -9.11 -8.10 30.14
CA ASP A 256 -10.21 -7.95 31.08
C ASP A 256 -11.51 -8.54 30.53
N GLY A 257 -11.79 -8.35 29.23
CA GLY A 257 -12.92 -8.96 28.54
C GLY A 257 -12.87 -10.49 28.56
N ILE A 258 -11.68 -11.06 28.28
CA ILE A 258 -11.46 -12.51 28.33
C ILE A 258 -11.66 -13.05 29.75
N LYS A 259 -11.02 -12.43 30.77
CA LYS A 259 -11.14 -12.83 32.18
C LYS A 259 -12.57 -12.75 32.69
N ALA A 260 -13.34 -11.78 32.22
CA ALA A 260 -14.74 -11.61 32.60
C ALA A 260 -15.72 -12.49 31.79
N GLY A 261 -15.25 -13.27 30.83
CA GLY A 261 -16.09 -14.09 29.94
C GLY A 261 -16.95 -13.25 28.98
N LYS A 262 -16.56 -11.99 28.72
CA LYS A 262 -17.32 -11.02 27.91
C LYS A 262 -16.81 -10.90 26.47
N VAL A 263 -16.35 -12.01 25.90
CA VAL A 263 -15.94 -12.08 24.49
C VAL A 263 -17.08 -12.69 23.68
N SER A 264 -17.61 -11.95 22.73
CA SER A 264 -18.71 -12.44 21.88
C SER A 264 -18.21 -13.25 20.69
N SER A 265 -17.05 -12.91 20.11
CA SER A 265 -16.42 -13.72 19.06
C SER A 265 -14.91 -13.55 19.01
N VAL A 266 -14.21 -14.59 18.54
CA VAL A 266 -12.79 -14.58 18.19
C VAL A 266 -12.66 -15.19 16.81
N GLU A 267 -12.18 -14.43 15.85
CA GLU A 267 -11.93 -14.86 14.48
C GLU A 267 -10.42 -14.80 14.22
N VAL A 268 -9.83 -15.88 13.69
CA VAL A 268 -8.43 -15.95 13.33
C VAL A 268 -8.30 -16.01 11.81
N SER A 269 -7.60 -15.05 11.22
CA SER A 269 -7.31 -14.99 9.79
C SER A 269 -5.82 -14.71 9.58
N GLY A 270 -5.09 -15.75 9.17
CA GLY A 270 -3.63 -15.67 9.04
C GLY A 270 -2.97 -15.29 10.38
N LYS A 271 -2.24 -14.17 10.38
CA LYS A 271 -1.61 -13.60 11.59
C LYS A 271 -2.50 -12.62 12.36
N ALA A 272 -3.71 -12.36 11.89
CA ALA A 272 -4.65 -11.46 12.53
C ALA A 272 -5.66 -12.21 13.40
N ILE A 273 -5.87 -11.74 14.61
CA ILE A 273 -6.91 -12.21 15.52
C ILE A 273 -7.87 -11.05 15.74
N LYS A 274 -9.10 -11.20 15.28
CA LYS A 274 -10.18 -10.25 15.54
C LYS A 274 -10.95 -10.71 16.78
N ILE A 275 -11.05 -9.84 17.76
CA ILE A 275 -11.77 -10.06 19.01
C ILE A 275 -12.91 -9.07 19.09
N VAL A 276 -14.11 -9.55 19.35
CA VAL A 276 -15.29 -8.70 19.61
C VAL A 276 -15.75 -8.94 21.03
N LEU A 277 -15.85 -7.86 21.81
CA LEU A 277 -16.42 -7.91 23.15
C LEU A 277 -17.96 -7.82 23.09
N GLU A 278 -18.63 -8.25 24.17
CA GLU A 278 -20.10 -8.10 24.30
C GLU A 278 -20.55 -6.63 24.27
N SER A 279 -19.65 -5.69 24.61
CA SER A 279 -19.88 -4.25 24.46
C SER A 279 -20.00 -3.77 23.01
N GLY A 280 -19.66 -4.64 22.05
CA GLY A 280 -19.58 -4.32 20.63
C GLY A 280 -18.22 -3.74 20.20
N GLU A 281 -17.29 -3.53 21.13
CA GLU A 281 -15.92 -3.09 20.80
C GLU A 281 -15.20 -4.20 20.02
N LYS A 282 -14.50 -3.80 18.93
CA LYS A 282 -13.75 -4.70 18.05
C LYS A 282 -12.28 -4.40 18.13
N PHE A 283 -11.45 -5.42 18.29
CA PHE A 283 -10.01 -5.33 18.33
C PHE A 283 -9.40 -6.26 17.30
N ILE A 284 -8.31 -5.83 16.67
CA ILE A 284 -7.53 -6.64 15.75
C ILE A 284 -6.11 -6.71 16.31
N LEU A 285 -5.67 -7.92 16.63
CA LEU A 285 -4.33 -8.20 17.09
C LEU A 285 -3.54 -8.89 15.99
N PHE A 286 -2.29 -8.49 15.80
CA PHE A 286 -1.36 -9.17 14.91
C PHE A 286 -0.41 -10.02 15.72
N VAL A 287 -0.39 -11.32 15.45
CA VAL A 287 0.51 -12.28 16.10
C VAL A 287 1.77 -12.36 15.24
N ARG A 288 2.88 -11.80 15.72
CA ARG A 288 4.17 -11.85 15.02
C ARG A 288 4.86 -13.21 15.13
N GLU A 289 4.80 -13.84 16.30
CA GLU A 289 5.26 -15.21 16.53
C GLU A 289 4.45 -15.86 17.68
N VAL A 290 4.02 -17.10 17.49
CA VAL A 290 3.54 -17.94 18.58
C VAL A 290 4.69 -18.82 19.01
N THR A 291 5.44 -18.41 20.02
CA THR A 291 6.33 -19.35 20.73
C THR A 291 5.45 -20.28 21.55
N LYS A 292 5.53 -21.59 21.27
CA LYS A 292 5.03 -22.57 22.24
C LYS A 292 5.89 -22.45 23.48
N GLU A 293 5.28 -22.02 24.58
CA GLU A 293 5.83 -22.35 25.89
C GLU A 293 5.65 -23.87 26.10
N GLU A 294 6.77 -24.57 26.31
CA GLU A 294 6.78 -25.99 26.66
C GLU A 294 6.30 -26.20 28.10
#